data_d88e715a402c3fe2ae8041d8828a2c42
#
_entry.id   d88e715a402c3fe2ae8041d8828a2c42
#
_cell.length_a   1.000
_cell.length_b   1.000
_cell.length_c   1.000
_cell.angle_alpha   90.00
_cell.angle_beta   90.00
_cell.angle_gamma   90.00
#
_symmetry.space_group_name_H-M   'P 1'
#
loop_
_entity.id
_entity.type
_entity.pdbx_description
1 polymer ?
#
loop_
_entity_poly.entity_id
_entity_poly.type
_entity_poly.pdbx_seq_one_letter_code
_entity_poly.pdbx_strand_id
1 'polypeptide(L)'
;MATKETFKRDKPHLNVGTIGHIDHGKTTLTAAITTILAKKGLATAKKYDEIDAAPEEKERGITINTAHVEYQTANRHYAHVDCPGHADYVKNMITGAAQMDGAILVVAATDGPMPQTKEHILLARQVGVPRMVVFMNKVDLVDDPELLELVEMEIRDLLNFYGFDGDNTPIIKGSATGALAGEEKWVKAVEELMVAVDEYIPLPPRPIDQPFLMSVEDVFSITGRGTVATGRIERGKVKTGEGVEIVGLIPQPLTSTVTGVEMFRKILDEGEAGDNAGLLLRGIEKKDIRRGMVICKPGSITPHTDFKCEVYVLSKEEGGRHTPFFNKYRPQFYFRTTDVTGEVELSAGTEMVMPGDNTPLTVKLIQPIAMEKGLKFAIREGGRTVGAGQVTEILK
;
A
#
# COMPACT_ATOMS: atom_id res chain seq x y z
N MET A 1 -22.55 -25.88 8.10
CA MET A 1 -21.56 -24.86 7.71
C MET A 1 -22.19 -24.07 6.59
N ALA A 2 -22.28 -22.75 6.71
CA ALA A 2 -22.77 -21.92 5.60
C ALA A 2 -21.81 -22.09 4.40
N THR A 3 -22.34 -22.42 3.23
CA THR A 3 -21.56 -22.47 1.99
C THR A 3 -21.06 -21.06 1.69
N LYS A 4 -19.74 -20.89 1.64
CA LYS A 4 -19.15 -19.60 1.23
C LYS A 4 -19.51 -19.33 -0.23
N GLU A 5 -19.78 -18.07 -0.54
CA GLU A 5 -20.00 -17.63 -1.91
C GLU A 5 -18.71 -17.76 -2.73
N THR A 6 -18.87 -18.03 -4.03
CA THR A 6 -17.77 -18.00 -4.99
C THR A 6 -17.60 -16.59 -5.53
N PHE A 7 -16.38 -16.08 -5.58
CA PHE A 7 -16.08 -14.79 -6.20
C PHE A 7 -16.27 -14.86 -7.72
N LYS A 8 -16.97 -13.89 -8.30
CA LYS A 8 -17.17 -13.78 -9.74
C LYS A 8 -16.34 -12.64 -10.31
N ARG A 9 -15.50 -12.94 -11.29
CA ARG A 9 -14.67 -11.95 -12.02
C ARG A 9 -15.44 -11.42 -13.23
N ASP A 10 -16.46 -10.61 -13.00
CA ASP A 10 -17.28 -9.99 -14.04
C ASP A 10 -16.84 -8.55 -14.40
N LYS A 11 -15.97 -7.97 -13.60
CA LYS A 11 -15.42 -6.62 -13.79
C LYS A 11 -13.91 -6.59 -13.61
N PRO A 12 -13.19 -5.65 -14.26
CA PRO A 12 -11.78 -5.41 -13.97
C PRO A 12 -11.57 -5.08 -12.48
N HIS A 13 -10.58 -5.71 -11.88
CA HIS A 13 -10.23 -5.50 -10.48
C HIS A 13 -9.16 -4.42 -10.32
N LEU A 14 -9.32 -3.52 -9.34
CA LEU A 14 -8.37 -2.47 -9.00
C LEU A 14 -8.20 -2.38 -7.48
N ASN A 15 -6.95 -2.27 -7.05
CA ASN A 15 -6.61 -1.97 -5.66
C ASN A 15 -6.44 -0.45 -5.51
N VAL A 16 -7.30 0.18 -4.74
CA VAL A 16 -7.21 1.61 -4.43
C VAL A 16 -7.04 1.80 -2.93
N GLY A 17 -6.42 2.88 -2.48
CA GLY A 17 -6.35 3.13 -1.05
C GLY A 17 -6.44 4.59 -0.70
N THR A 18 -6.91 4.88 0.51
CA THR A 18 -6.91 6.21 1.10
C THR A 18 -5.59 6.48 1.80
N ILE A 19 -4.95 7.60 1.44
CA ILE A 19 -3.72 8.12 2.03
C ILE A 19 -3.91 9.59 2.43
N GLY A 20 -3.06 10.10 3.31
CA GLY A 20 -3.12 11.48 3.78
C GLY A 20 -2.90 11.60 5.29
N HIS A 21 -2.91 12.83 5.79
CA HIS A 21 -2.61 13.14 7.19
C HIS A 21 -3.62 12.50 8.16
N ILE A 22 -3.20 12.35 9.43
CA ILE A 22 -4.12 12.00 10.52
C ILE A 22 -5.26 13.04 10.59
N ASP A 23 -6.46 12.62 11.00
CA ASP A 23 -7.65 13.44 11.15
C ASP A 23 -8.18 14.16 9.89
N HIS A 24 -7.60 13.91 8.72
CA HIS A 24 -8.13 14.41 7.44
C HIS A 24 -9.39 13.65 6.96
N GLY A 25 -9.79 12.57 7.65
CA GLY A 25 -11.04 11.85 7.41
C GLY A 25 -10.98 10.72 6.40
N LYS A 26 -9.82 10.02 6.27
CA LYS A 26 -9.64 8.85 5.39
C LYS A 26 -10.65 7.74 5.67
N THR A 27 -10.70 7.25 6.91
CA THR A 27 -11.60 6.18 7.34
C THR A 27 -13.07 6.61 7.24
N THR A 28 -13.36 7.88 7.54
CA THR A 28 -14.70 8.46 7.36
C THR A 28 -15.12 8.45 5.89
N LEU A 29 -14.21 8.80 4.97
CA LEU A 29 -14.47 8.74 3.53
C LEU A 29 -14.68 7.30 3.06
N THR A 30 -13.87 6.36 3.53
CA THR A 30 -14.01 4.92 3.23
C THR A 30 -15.38 4.40 3.68
N ALA A 31 -15.84 4.79 4.87
CA ALA A 31 -17.18 4.48 5.35
C ALA A 31 -18.28 5.13 4.49
N ALA A 32 -18.10 6.39 4.06
CA ALA A 32 -19.04 7.08 3.17
C ALA A 32 -19.15 6.39 1.82
N ILE A 33 -18.04 6.03 1.17
CA ILE A 33 -18.01 5.30 -0.10
C ILE A 33 -18.80 4.00 0.02
N THR A 34 -18.48 3.16 1.01
CA THR A 34 -19.17 1.86 1.18
C THR A 34 -20.66 2.04 1.47
N THR A 35 -21.04 3.04 2.26
CA THR A 35 -22.44 3.31 2.61
C THR A 35 -23.25 3.79 1.40
N ILE A 36 -22.70 4.68 0.59
CA ILE A 36 -23.37 5.21 -0.61
C ILE A 36 -23.51 4.13 -1.67
N LEU A 37 -22.45 3.36 -1.92
CA LEU A 37 -22.48 2.27 -2.89
C LEU A 37 -23.39 1.11 -2.44
N ALA A 38 -23.51 0.85 -1.13
CA ALA A 38 -24.43 -0.14 -0.59
C ALA A 38 -25.90 0.18 -0.89
N LYS A 39 -26.29 1.47 -0.88
CA LYS A 39 -27.64 1.90 -1.29
C LYS A 39 -27.95 1.56 -2.76
N LYS A 40 -26.91 1.40 -3.57
CA LYS A 40 -27.00 0.98 -5.00
C LYS A 40 -26.83 -0.54 -5.20
N GLY A 41 -26.65 -1.31 -4.12
CA GLY A 41 -26.37 -2.76 -4.21
C GLY A 41 -24.95 -3.09 -4.70
N LEU A 42 -24.02 -2.15 -4.63
CA LEU A 42 -22.66 -2.26 -5.15
C LEU A 42 -21.59 -2.46 -4.05
N ALA A 43 -22.00 -2.49 -2.79
CA ALA A 43 -21.12 -2.71 -1.63
C ALA A 43 -21.92 -3.30 -0.47
N THR A 44 -21.18 -3.75 0.56
CA THR A 44 -21.72 -3.91 1.92
C THR A 44 -21.29 -2.68 2.72
N ALA A 45 -22.26 -1.94 3.27
CA ALA A 45 -21.96 -0.76 4.08
C ALA A 45 -21.07 -1.13 5.26
N LYS A 46 -20.04 -0.33 5.52
CA LYS A 46 -19.12 -0.46 6.65
C LYS A 46 -19.16 0.81 7.46
N LYS A 47 -19.35 0.66 8.78
CA LYS A 47 -19.24 1.78 9.72
C LYS A 47 -17.78 2.05 10.05
N TYR A 48 -17.48 3.24 10.54
CA TYR A 48 -16.16 3.62 11.04
C TYR A 48 -15.57 2.56 11.98
N ASP A 49 -16.32 2.15 13.02
CA ASP A 49 -15.88 1.17 14.01
C ASP A 49 -15.73 -0.27 13.48
N GLU A 50 -16.20 -0.54 12.27
CA GLU A 50 -16.03 -1.83 11.59
C GLU A 50 -14.81 -1.82 10.67
N ILE A 51 -14.33 -0.64 10.28
CA ILE A 51 -13.09 -0.43 9.54
C ILE A 51 -11.94 -0.40 10.53
N ASP A 52 -11.96 0.54 11.48
CA ASP A 52 -11.03 0.60 12.62
C ASP A 52 -11.53 -0.33 13.74
N ALA A 53 -11.30 -1.64 13.55
CA ALA A 53 -11.95 -2.66 14.37
C ALA A 53 -11.14 -3.04 15.62
N ALA A 54 -9.83 -2.78 15.65
CA ALA A 54 -8.96 -3.14 16.76
C ALA A 54 -9.31 -2.32 18.03
N PRO A 55 -9.24 -2.94 19.24
CA PRO A 55 -9.54 -2.21 20.47
C PRO A 55 -8.71 -0.94 20.66
N GLU A 56 -7.44 -0.97 20.30
CA GLU A 56 -6.52 0.16 20.40
C GLU A 56 -6.87 1.29 19.41
N GLU A 57 -7.34 0.97 18.22
CA GLU A 57 -7.84 1.92 17.23
C GLU A 57 -9.08 2.66 17.74
N LYS A 58 -10.01 1.92 18.34
CA LYS A 58 -11.23 2.48 18.94
C LYS A 58 -10.95 3.37 20.15
N GLU A 59 -10.00 2.97 20.99
CA GLU A 59 -9.61 3.74 22.18
C GLU A 59 -8.93 5.06 21.80
N ARG A 60 -8.09 5.04 20.78
CA ARG A 60 -7.31 6.21 20.33
C ARG A 60 -8.03 7.04 19.27
N GLY A 61 -9.04 6.50 18.60
CA GLY A 61 -9.75 7.14 17.48
C GLY A 61 -8.89 7.33 16.23
N ILE A 62 -7.87 6.48 16.03
CA ILE A 62 -6.94 6.54 14.90
C ILE A 62 -6.76 5.17 14.25
N THR A 63 -6.57 5.13 12.94
CA THR A 63 -6.22 3.91 12.22
C THR A 63 -4.76 3.54 12.49
N ILE A 64 -4.52 2.32 12.94
CA ILE A 64 -3.20 1.75 13.23
C ILE A 64 -2.79 0.75 12.15
N ASN A 65 -3.69 -0.17 11.82
CA ASN A 65 -3.47 -1.20 10.83
C ASN A 65 -4.17 -0.85 9.52
N THR A 66 -3.71 -1.41 8.42
CA THR A 66 -4.44 -1.31 7.16
C THR A 66 -5.74 -2.11 7.25
N ALA A 67 -6.84 -1.49 6.85
CA ALA A 67 -8.13 -2.16 6.74
C ALA A 67 -8.49 -2.36 5.26
N HIS A 68 -9.10 -3.50 4.94
CA HIS A 68 -9.50 -3.81 3.57
C HIS A 68 -11.02 -3.88 3.47
N VAL A 69 -11.58 -3.12 2.54
CA VAL A 69 -13.01 -3.15 2.22
C VAL A 69 -13.22 -3.41 0.74
N GLU A 70 -14.36 -4.02 0.40
CA GLU A 70 -14.73 -4.39 -0.95
C GLU A 70 -15.94 -3.57 -1.41
N TYR A 71 -15.89 -3.06 -2.63
CA TYR A 71 -17.03 -2.43 -3.29
C TYR A 71 -16.88 -2.44 -4.81
N GLN A 72 -17.92 -2.03 -5.51
CA GLN A 72 -17.95 -1.96 -6.97
C GLN A 72 -18.52 -0.63 -7.44
N THR A 73 -18.12 -0.24 -8.65
CA THR A 73 -18.84 0.73 -9.47
C THR A 73 -19.56 0.00 -10.61
N ALA A 74 -20.18 0.72 -11.52
CA ALA A 74 -20.70 0.11 -12.74
C ALA A 74 -19.58 -0.55 -13.57
N ASN A 75 -18.36 -0.01 -13.53
CA ASN A 75 -17.26 -0.33 -14.42
C ASN A 75 -16.21 -1.26 -13.80
N ARG A 76 -16.00 -1.20 -12.48
CA ARG A 76 -14.86 -1.86 -11.81
C ARG A 76 -15.24 -2.47 -10.47
N HIS A 77 -14.47 -3.50 -10.10
CA HIS A 77 -14.44 -4.06 -8.75
C HIS A 77 -13.22 -3.52 -8.00
N TYR A 78 -13.40 -3.11 -6.74
CA TYR A 78 -12.36 -2.50 -5.93
C TYR A 78 -12.07 -3.29 -4.66
N ALA A 79 -10.76 -3.52 -4.41
CA ALA A 79 -10.24 -3.73 -3.08
C ALA A 79 -9.72 -2.37 -2.58
N HIS A 80 -10.29 -1.86 -1.49
CA HIS A 80 -9.89 -0.58 -0.93
C HIS A 80 -9.09 -0.80 0.35
N VAL A 81 -7.91 -0.22 0.39
CA VAL A 81 -6.98 -0.27 1.53
C VAL A 81 -7.05 1.05 2.27
N ASP A 82 -7.63 1.06 3.46
CA ASP A 82 -7.60 2.23 4.35
C ASP A 82 -6.27 2.26 5.11
N CYS A 83 -5.47 3.30 4.88
CA CYS A 83 -4.14 3.41 5.45
C CYS A 83 -4.09 4.30 6.70
N PRO A 84 -3.25 3.95 7.69
CA PRO A 84 -3.02 4.82 8.84
C PRO A 84 -2.43 6.16 8.41
N GLY A 85 -2.79 7.23 9.12
CA GLY A 85 -2.31 8.60 8.88
C GLY A 85 -1.19 9.04 9.81
N HIS A 86 -0.99 8.36 10.95
CA HIS A 86 -0.05 8.77 11.98
C HIS A 86 1.38 8.35 11.64
N ALA A 87 2.36 9.21 11.93
CA ALA A 87 3.78 8.99 11.67
C ALA A 87 4.33 7.70 12.29
N ASP A 88 3.85 7.28 13.45
CA ASP A 88 4.31 6.05 14.12
C ASP A 88 3.93 4.78 13.34
N TYR A 89 2.91 4.84 12.48
CA TYR A 89 2.39 3.70 11.73
C TYR A 89 2.74 3.72 10.24
N VAL A 90 3.74 4.52 9.86
CA VAL A 90 4.20 4.62 8.46
C VAL A 90 4.61 3.25 7.87
N LYS A 91 5.11 2.32 8.69
CA LYS A 91 5.37 0.94 8.23
C LYS A 91 4.12 0.26 7.67
N ASN A 92 2.99 0.42 8.34
CA ASN A 92 1.72 -0.14 7.88
C ASN A 92 1.20 0.60 6.65
N MET A 93 1.41 1.94 6.61
CA MET A 93 1.10 2.74 5.42
C MET A 93 1.90 2.28 4.19
N ILE A 94 3.23 2.06 4.32
CA ILE A 94 4.06 1.57 3.22
C ILE A 94 3.56 0.21 2.72
N THR A 95 3.21 -0.69 3.64
CA THR A 95 2.67 -2.01 3.30
C THR A 95 1.35 -1.89 2.54
N GLY A 96 0.46 -1.03 3.00
CA GLY A 96 -0.81 -0.76 2.30
C GLY A 96 -0.58 -0.13 0.93
N ALA A 97 0.29 0.90 0.86
CA ALA A 97 0.59 1.58 -0.40
C ALA A 97 1.21 0.64 -1.45
N ALA A 98 2.04 -0.31 -1.03
CA ALA A 98 2.64 -1.30 -1.94
C ALA A 98 1.60 -2.21 -2.62
N GLN A 99 0.38 -2.29 -2.09
CA GLN A 99 -0.71 -3.07 -2.66
C GLN A 99 -1.56 -2.26 -3.66
N MET A 100 -1.45 -0.94 -3.68
CA MET A 100 -2.32 -0.07 -4.46
C MET A 100 -1.93 0.00 -5.93
N ASP A 101 -2.93 0.01 -6.78
CA ASP A 101 -2.84 0.33 -8.20
C ASP A 101 -3.12 1.82 -8.45
N GLY A 102 -3.73 2.50 -7.49
CA GLY A 102 -4.00 3.93 -7.45
C GLY A 102 -4.33 4.39 -6.03
N ALA A 103 -4.32 5.69 -5.78
CA ALA A 103 -4.59 6.24 -4.46
C ALA A 103 -5.67 7.33 -4.49
N ILE A 104 -6.35 7.49 -3.36
CA ILE A 104 -7.19 8.64 -3.04
C ILE A 104 -6.46 9.42 -1.96
N LEU A 105 -5.94 10.58 -2.31
CA LEU A 105 -5.31 11.48 -1.36
C LEU A 105 -6.39 12.31 -0.67
N VAL A 106 -6.50 12.18 0.66
CA VAL A 106 -7.47 12.91 1.46
C VAL A 106 -6.78 14.08 2.16
N VAL A 107 -7.22 15.30 1.87
CA VAL A 107 -6.71 16.53 2.47
C VAL A 107 -7.88 17.32 3.05
N ALA A 108 -7.80 17.69 4.34
CA ALA A 108 -8.80 18.55 4.95
C ALA A 108 -8.63 20.00 4.43
N ALA A 109 -9.71 20.60 3.95
CA ALA A 109 -9.72 21.98 3.45
C ALA A 109 -9.36 23.00 4.54
N THR A 110 -9.64 22.66 5.81
CA THR A 110 -9.32 23.49 6.99
C THR A 110 -7.82 23.59 7.27
N ASP A 111 -7.05 22.56 6.91
CA ASP A 111 -5.65 22.41 7.34
C ASP A 111 -4.67 22.47 6.15
N GLY A 112 -5.15 22.20 4.94
CA GLY A 112 -4.30 22.05 3.76
C GLY A 112 -3.35 20.86 3.82
N PRO A 113 -2.32 20.80 2.97
CA PRO A 113 -1.32 19.75 2.98
C PRO A 113 -0.43 19.79 4.23
N MET A 114 -0.49 18.75 5.04
CA MET A 114 0.24 18.60 6.30
C MET A 114 1.50 17.70 6.12
N PRO A 115 2.42 17.59 7.11
CA PRO A 115 3.65 16.82 6.95
C PRO A 115 3.47 15.38 6.50
N GLN A 116 2.49 14.63 7.05
CA GLN A 116 2.22 13.26 6.62
C GLN A 116 1.60 13.20 5.22
N THR A 117 0.89 14.26 4.77
CA THR A 117 0.43 14.36 3.38
C THR A 117 1.62 14.29 2.42
N LYS A 118 2.67 15.06 2.69
CA LYS A 118 3.91 15.07 1.91
C LYS A 118 4.61 13.71 1.92
N GLU A 119 4.76 13.11 3.09
CA GLU A 119 5.38 11.80 3.24
C GLU A 119 4.58 10.70 2.52
N HIS A 120 3.25 10.73 2.59
CA HIS A 120 2.41 9.74 1.92
C HIS A 120 2.46 9.85 0.39
N ILE A 121 2.50 11.06 -0.17
CA ILE A 121 2.67 11.26 -1.62
C ILE A 121 4.03 10.73 -2.07
N LEU A 122 5.09 11.06 -1.34
CA LEU A 122 6.44 10.57 -1.60
C LEU A 122 6.48 9.04 -1.58
N LEU A 123 5.94 8.41 -0.53
CA LEU A 123 5.92 6.96 -0.38
C LEU A 123 5.08 6.27 -1.48
N ALA A 124 3.92 6.82 -1.82
CA ALA A 124 3.10 6.33 -2.93
C ALA A 124 3.89 6.35 -4.26
N ARG A 125 4.66 7.42 -4.50
CA ARG A 125 5.53 7.51 -5.69
C ARG A 125 6.62 6.44 -5.67
N GLN A 126 7.25 6.20 -4.53
CA GLN A 126 8.32 5.22 -4.37
C GLN A 126 7.86 3.78 -4.57
N VAL A 127 6.71 3.42 -4.02
CA VAL A 127 6.15 2.07 -4.22
C VAL A 127 5.55 1.88 -5.62
N GLY A 128 5.48 2.94 -6.43
CA GLY A 128 5.09 2.87 -7.83
C GLY A 128 3.61 3.07 -8.10
N VAL A 129 2.87 3.72 -7.20
CA VAL A 129 1.49 4.18 -7.48
C VAL A 129 1.53 5.12 -8.70
N PRO A 130 0.85 4.78 -9.82
CA PRO A 130 1.00 5.54 -11.05
C PRO A 130 0.24 6.86 -11.05
N ARG A 131 -0.95 6.89 -10.45
CA ARG A 131 -1.84 8.05 -10.37
C ARG A 131 -2.63 8.06 -9.08
N MET A 132 -3.08 9.25 -8.68
CA MET A 132 -3.99 9.42 -7.56
C MET A 132 -5.07 10.45 -7.90
N VAL A 133 -6.19 10.36 -7.19
CA VAL A 133 -7.27 11.34 -7.20
C VAL A 133 -7.29 12.00 -5.83
N VAL A 134 -7.63 13.28 -5.75
CA VAL A 134 -7.69 14.01 -4.49
C VAL A 134 -9.14 14.18 -4.03
N PHE A 135 -9.40 13.92 -2.76
CA PHE A 135 -10.62 14.33 -2.09
C PHE A 135 -10.30 15.42 -1.07
N MET A 136 -10.65 16.66 -1.40
CA MET A 136 -10.56 17.79 -0.49
C MET A 136 -11.75 17.71 0.47
N ASN A 137 -11.51 17.20 1.67
CA ASN A 137 -12.51 16.91 2.68
C ASN A 137 -12.76 18.11 3.60
N LYS A 138 -13.85 18.06 4.38
CA LYS A 138 -14.26 19.10 5.35
C LYS A 138 -14.55 20.47 4.71
N VAL A 139 -14.96 20.49 3.45
CA VAL A 139 -15.30 21.75 2.75
C VAL A 139 -16.52 22.45 3.39
N ASP A 140 -17.37 21.69 4.08
CA ASP A 140 -18.49 22.19 4.86
C ASP A 140 -18.10 23.08 6.05
N LEU A 141 -16.84 23.05 6.46
CA LEU A 141 -16.29 23.86 7.55
C LEU A 141 -15.55 25.12 7.06
N VAL A 142 -15.52 25.37 5.76
CA VAL A 142 -14.81 26.50 5.14
C VAL A 142 -15.79 27.36 4.37
N ASP A 143 -16.02 28.56 4.87
CA ASP A 143 -16.94 29.52 4.24
C ASP A 143 -16.27 30.41 3.17
N ASP A 144 -14.93 30.47 3.20
CA ASP A 144 -14.14 31.30 2.28
C ASP A 144 -13.73 30.54 1.02
N PRO A 145 -14.26 30.89 -0.16
CA PRO A 145 -13.89 30.27 -1.43
C PRO A 145 -12.42 30.48 -1.80
N GLU A 146 -11.81 31.62 -1.44
CA GLU A 146 -10.41 31.91 -1.75
C GLU A 146 -9.48 30.95 -1.02
N LEU A 147 -9.82 30.56 0.22
CA LEU A 147 -9.08 29.55 0.97
C LEU A 147 -9.14 28.18 0.29
N LEU A 148 -10.31 27.80 -0.26
CA LEU A 148 -10.43 26.53 -0.99
C LEU A 148 -9.59 26.52 -2.27
N GLU A 149 -9.49 27.64 -2.98
CA GLU A 149 -8.65 27.77 -4.16
C GLU A 149 -7.16 27.72 -3.80
N LEU A 150 -6.77 28.35 -2.70
CA LEU A 150 -5.40 28.32 -2.19
C LEU A 150 -4.97 26.88 -1.83
N VAL A 151 -5.79 26.17 -1.07
CA VAL A 151 -5.52 24.77 -0.69
C VAL A 151 -5.45 23.87 -1.93
N GLU A 152 -6.32 24.08 -2.92
CA GLU A 152 -6.24 23.34 -4.19
C GLU A 152 -4.92 23.57 -4.93
N MET A 153 -4.47 24.84 -5.00
CA MET A 153 -3.21 25.21 -5.62
C MET A 153 -2.02 24.56 -4.89
N GLU A 154 -1.99 24.61 -3.57
CA GLU A 154 -0.95 23.97 -2.77
C GLU A 154 -0.89 22.44 -2.99
N ILE A 155 -2.03 21.78 -3.11
CA ILE A 155 -2.11 20.36 -3.42
C ILE A 155 -1.52 20.07 -4.81
N ARG A 156 -1.88 20.87 -5.83
CA ARG A 156 -1.36 20.70 -7.20
C ARG A 156 0.16 20.89 -7.26
N ASP A 157 0.67 21.93 -6.62
CA ASP A 157 2.11 22.21 -6.53
C ASP A 157 2.85 21.07 -5.84
N LEU A 158 2.29 20.54 -4.77
CA LEU A 158 2.86 19.41 -4.03
C LEU A 158 2.89 18.13 -4.87
N LEU A 159 1.83 17.83 -5.61
CA LEU A 159 1.78 16.69 -6.52
C LEU A 159 2.83 16.81 -7.63
N ASN A 160 2.95 17.99 -8.24
CA ASN A 160 3.96 18.28 -9.27
C ASN A 160 5.37 18.12 -8.70
N PHE A 161 5.62 18.63 -7.48
CA PHE A 161 6.91 18.50 -6.81
C PHE A 161 7.35 17.04 -6.62
N TYR A 162 6.43 16.14 -6.29
CA TYR A 162 6.71 14.71 -6.14
C TYR A 162 6.56 13.90 -7.45
N GLY A 163 6.41 14.57 -8.60
CA GLY A 163 6.41 13.95 -9.92
C GLY A 163 5.10 13.25 -10.31
N PHE A 164 3.98 13.65 -9.70
CA PHE A 164 2.65 13.35 -10.20
C PHE A 164 2.17 14.49 -11.11
N ASP A 165 1.14 14.21 -11.92
CA ASP A 165 0.53 15.23 -12.79
C ASP A 165 -0.48 16.07 -12.00
N GLY A 166 0.03 17.03 -11.20
CA GLY A 166 -0.79 17.86 -10.34
C GLY A 166 -1.81 18.72 -11.09
N ASP A 167 -1.45 19.17 -12.30
CA ASP A 167 -2.30 20.06 -13.11
C ASP A 167 -3.56 19.34 -13.60
N ASN A 168 -3.44 18.07 -13.98
CA ASN A 168 -4.55 17.26 -14.50
C ASN A 168 -5.15 16.31 -13.46
N THR A 169 -4.60 16.24 -12.25
CA THR A 169 -5.14 15.40 -11.18
C THR A 169 -6.54 15.90 -10.78
N PRO A 170 -7.57 15.02 -10.82
CA PRO A 170 -8.91 15.39 -10.34
C PRO A 170 -8.88 15.69 -8.83
N ILE A 171 -9.44 16.86 -8.47
CA ILE A 171 -9.62 17.29 -7.08
C ILE A 171 -11.10 17.49 -6.83
N ILE A 172 -11.70 16.62 -6.03
CA ILE A 172 -13.11 16.65 -5.67
C ILE A 172 -13.28 17.30 -4.30
N LYS A 173 -14.10 18.36 -4.22
CA LYS A 173 -14.41 19.10 -3.00
C LYS A 173 -15.62 18.47 -2.32
N GLY A 174 -15.51 18.07 -1.06
CA GLY A 174 -16.60 17.37 -0.38
C GLY A 174 -16.53 17.37 1.14
N SER A 175 -17.53 16.73 1.74
CA SER A 175 -17.60 16.44 3.17
C SER A 175 -17.98 14.98 3.36
N ALA A 176 -17.04 14.17 3.86
CA ALA A 176 -17.27 12.75 4.12
C ALA A 176 -18.34 12.57 5.23
N THR A 177 -18.35 13.44 6.23
CA THR A 177 -19.32 13.44 7.32
C THR A 177 -20.72 13.78 6.83
N GLY A 178 -20.83 14.85 6.03
CA GLY A 178 -22.10 15.26 5.41
C GLY A 178 -22.65 14.19 4.44
N ALA A 179 -21.76 13.50 3.71
CA ALA A 179 -22.14 12.40 2.83
C ALA A 179 -22.70 11.20 3.63
N LEU A 180 -22.09 10.86 4.78
CA LEU A 180 -22.60 9.85 5.71
C LEU A 180 -23.96 10.25 6.31
N ALA A 181 -24.15 11.53 6.60
CA ALA A 181 -25.42 12.06 7.06
C ALA A 181 -26.52 12.04 5.98
N GLY A 182 -26.15 11.78 4.73
CA GLY A 182 -27.09 11.67 3.60
C GLY A 182 -27.41 13.01 2.93
N GLU A 183 -26.63 14.05 3.15
CA GLU A 183 -26.77 15.33 2.49
C GLU A 183 -26.48 15.20 0.99
N GLU A 184 -27.48 15.47 0.16
CA GLU A 184 -27.45 15.18 -1.29
C GLU A 184 -26.23 15.80 -2.00
N LYS A 185 -25.85 17.01 -1.63
CA LYS A 185 -24.67 17.71 -2.18
C LYS A 185 -23.39 16.87 -1.96
N TRP A 186 -23.20 16.36 -0.76
CA TRP A 186 -21.99 15.63 -0.39
C TRP A 186 -22.01 14.18 -0.85
N VAL A 187 -23.20 13.58 -0.93
CA VAL A 187 -23.37 12.26 -1.58
C VAL A 187 -22.94 12.32 -3.03
N LYS A 188 -23.37 13.36 -3.78
CA LYS A 188 -22.92 13.59 -5.17
C LYS A 188 -21.40 13.76 -5.28
N ALA A 189 -20.78 14.49 -4.36
CA ALA A 189 -19.32 14.66 -4.37
C ALA A 189 -18.58 13.32 -4.21
N VAL A 190 -19.07 12.40 -3.36
CA VAL A 190 -18.50 11.06 -3.25
C VAL A 190 -18.75 10.21 -4.51
N GLU A 191 -19.90 10.37 -5.15
CA GLU A 191 -20.19 9.72 -6.44
C GLU A 191 -19.27 10.23 -7.56
N GLU A 192 -19.02 11.55 -7.61
CA GLU A 192 -18.05 12.18 -8.52
C GLU A 192 -16.62 11.70 -8.27
N LEU A 193 -16.24 11.53 -6.99
CA LEU A 193 -14.95 10.92 -6.64
C LEU A 193 -14.83 9.51 -7.26
N MET A 194 -15.85 8.69 -7.16
CA MET A 194 -15.80 7.33 -7.71
C MET A 194 -15.75 7.32 -9.23
N VAL A 195 -16.40 8.27 -9.90
CA VAL A 195 -16.28 8.47 -11.36
C VAL A 195 -14.84 8.88 -11.71
N ALA A 196 -14.27 9.83 -10.98
CA ALA A 196 -12.88 10.26 -11.20
C ALA A 196 -11.87 9.10 -10.98
N VAL A 197 -12.10 8.26 -9.97
CA VAL A 197 -11.27 7.05 -9.74
C VAL A 197 -11.40 6.06 -10.90
N ASP A 198 -12.61 5.82 -11.40
CA ASP A 198 -12.85 4.94 -12.55
C ASP A 198 -12.15 5.43 -13.82
N GLU A 199 -12.14 6.74 -14.07
CA GLU A 199 -11.65 7.31 -15.32
C GLU A 199 -10.15 7.63 -15.28
N TYR A 200 -9.68 8.19 -14.17
CA TYR A 200 -8.31 8.73 -14.09
C TYR A 200 -7.27 7.69 -13.69
N ILE A 201 -7.60 6.74 -12.80
CA ILE A 201 -6.64 5.70 -12.42
C ILE A 201 -6.63 4.61 -13.48
N PRO A 202 -5.47 4.33 -14.13
CA PRO A 202 -5.39 3.33 -15.17
C PRO A 202 -5.53 1.92 -14.60
N LEU A 203 -6.07 1.00 -15.40
CA LEU A 203 -5.99 -0.42 -15.07
C LEU A 203 -4.53 -0.87 -15.16
N PRO A 204 -3.97 -1.46 -14.10
CA PRO A 204 -2.58 -1.88 -14.10
C PRO A 204 -2.39 -3.13 -14.98
N PRO A 205 -1.20 -3.32 -15.56
CA PRO A 205 -0.85 -4.58 -16.19
C PRO A 205 -0.89 -5.71 -15.15
N ARG A 206 -1.44 -6.86 -15.55
CA ARG A 206 -1.49 -8.06 -14.71
C ARG A 206 -0.54 -9.11 -15.31
N PRO A 207 0.65 -9.33 -14.75
CA PRO A 207 1.63 -10.29 -15.27
C PRO A 207 1.24 -11.73 -14.88
N ILE A 208 0.12 -12.24 -15.41
CA ILE A 208 -0.46 -13.55 -15.09
C ILE A 208 0.34 -14.73 -15.65
N ASP A 209 1.15 -14.49 -16.70
CA ASP A 209 1.97 -15.51 -17.36
C ASP A 209 3.34 -15.72 -16.68
N GLN A 210 3.67 -14.92 -15.67
CA GLN A 210 4.89 -15.08 -14.89
C GLN A 210 4.72 -16.11 -13.77
N PRO A 211 5.82 -16.64 -13.21
CA PRO A 211 5.74 -17.51 -12.04
C PRO A 211 5.05 -16.81 -10.86
N PHE A 212 4.15 -17.52 -10.18
CA PHE A 212 3.40 -17.01 -9.04
C PHE A 212 4.30 -16.41 -7.95
N LEU A 213 3.90 -15.26 -7.44
CA LEU A 213 4.53 -14.59 -6.31
C LEU A 213 3.51 -13.74 -5.54
N MET A 214 3.45 -13.93 -4.22
CA MET A 214 2.62 -13.15 -3.29
C MET A 214 3.46 -12.73 -2.08
N SER A 215 3.48 -11.43 -1.78
CA SER A 215 4.09 -10.92 -0.55
C SER A 215 3.16 -11.12 0.63
N VAL A 216 3.68 -11.69 1.73
CA VAL A 216 2.89 -11.91 2.95
C VAL A 216 2.73 -10.58 3.70
N GLU A 217 1.48 -10.19 3.92
CA GLU A 217 1.10 -9.00 4.69
C GLU A 217 0.69 -9.37 6.12
N ASP A 218 -0.17 -10.38 6.27
CA ASP A 218 -0.63 -10.84 7.58
C ASP A 218 -0.83 -12.35 7.59
N VAL A 219 -0.88 -12.92 8.81
CA VAL A 219 -0.98 -14.36 9.01
C VAL A 219 -1.98 -14.68 10.12
N PHE A 220 -2.97 -15.49 9.79
CA PHE A 220 -4.03 -15.91 10.70
C PHE A 220 -4.03 -17.42 10.90
N SER A 221 -4.44 -17.85 12.08
CA SER A 221 -4.78 -19.26 12.33
C SER A 221 -6.30 -19.39 12.39
N ILE A 222 -6.85 -20.30 11.57
CA ILE A 222 -8.28 -20.61 11.59
C ILE A 222 -8.45 -22.00 12.20
N THR A 223 -9.15 -22.08 13.32
CA THR A 223 -9.41 -23.35 14.01
C THR A 223 -10.06 -24.36 13.06
N GLY A 224 -9.45 -25.54 12.94
CA GLY A 224 -9.92 -26.62 12.06
C GLY A 224 -9.62 -26.44 10.56
N ARG A 225 -8.99 -25.31 10.13
CA ARG A 225 -8.64 -25.07 8.73
C ARG A 225 -7.13 -24.88 8.50
N GLY A 226 -6.38 -24.45 9.51
CA GLY A 226 -4.93 -24.24 9.43
C GLY A 226 -4.53 -22.77 9.37
N THR A 227 -3.37 -22.53 8.81
CA THR A 227 -2.77 -21.19 8.67
C THR A 227 -3.20 -20.55 7.35
N VAL A 228 -3.59 -19.29 7.42
CA VAL A 228 -3.91 -18.44 6.27
C VAL A 228 -2.91 -17.30 6.21
N ALA A 229 -2.21 -17.16 5.08
CA ALA A 229 -1.39 -16.01 4.79
C ALA A 229 -2.15 -15.10 3.81
N THR A 230 -2.22 -13.82 4.12
CA THR A 230 -2.85 -12.81 3.23
C THR A 230 -1.81 -11.92 2.59
N GLY A 231 -2.13 -11.40 1.43
CA GLY A 231 -1.31 -10.45 0.71
C GLY A 231 -1.78 -10.21 -0.72
N ARG A 232 -1.12 -9.29 -1.40
CA ARG A 232 -1.35 -9.07 -2.82
C ARG A 232 -0.54 -10.07 -3.65
N ILE A 233 -1.19 -10.69 -4.62
CA ILE A 233 -0.51 -11.47 -5.66
C ILE A 233 0.15 -10.47 -6.62
N GLU A 234 1.48 -10.45 -6.65
CA GLU A 234 2.25 -9.51 -7.49
C GLU A 234 2.28 -9.96 -8.95
N ARG A 235 2.42 -11.27 -9.16
CA ARG A 235 2.49 -11.90 -10.49
C ARG A 235 2.03 -13.34 -10.47
N GLY A 236 1.72 -13.85 -11.66
CA GLY A 236 1.32 -15.25 -11.88
C GLY A 236 -0.07 -15.58 -11.36
N LYS A 237 -0.28 -16.86 -11.21
CA LYS A 237 -1.54 -17.47 -10.76
C LYS A 237 -1.25 -18.59 -9.79
N VAL A 238 -2.21 -18.88 -8.90
CA VAL A 238 -2.15 -20.00 -7.96
C VAL A 238 -3.51 -20.64 -7.80
N LYS A 239 -3.56 -21.97 -7.80
CA LYS A 239 -4.77 -22.77 -7.61
C LYS A 239 -4.71 -23.60 -6.34
N THR A 240 -5.88 -23.98 -5.87
CA THR A 240 -6.00 -25.01 -4.83
C THR A 240 -5.37 -26.33 -5.32
N GLY A 241 -4.53 -26.93 -4.47
CA GLY A 241 -3.77 -28.15 -4.79
C GLY A 241 -2.35 -27.89 -5.26
N GLU A 242 -1.98 -26.66 -5.61
CA GLU A 242 -0.63 -26.35 -6.07
C GLU A 242 0.39 -26.29 -4.92
N GLY A 243 1.60 -26.78 -5.19
CA GLY A 243 2.77 -26.65 -4.31
C GLY A 243 3.38 -25.27 -4.38
N VAL A 244 3.72 -24.70 -3.23
CA VAL A 244 4.36 -23.40 -3.11
C VAL A 244 5.57 -23.46 -2.18
N GLU A 245 6.48 -22.50 -2.34
CA GLU A 245 7.57 -22.23 -1.39
C GLU A 245 7.32 -20.91 -0.67
N ILE A 246 7.77 -20.87 0.59
CA ILE A 246 7.78 -19.67 1.43
C ILE A 246 9.24 -19.32 1.68
N VAL A 247 9.65 -18.14 1.25
CA VAL A 247 11.05 -17.69 1.24
C VAL A 247 11.21 -16.29 1.86
N GLY A 248 12.44 -15.98 2.24
CA GLY A 248 12.80 -14.71 2.87
C GLY A 248 12.68 -14.72 4.39
N LEU A 249 13.51 -13.93 5.07
CA LEU A 249 13.63 -13.80 6.52
C LEU A 249 14.02 -15.10 7.26
N ILE A 250 14.19 -16.18 6.56
CA ILE A 250 14.61 -17.51 7.05
C ILE A 250 15.72 -18.07 6.16
N PRO A 251 16.62 -18.89 6.72
CA PRO A 251 17.77 -19.41 5.97
C PRO A 251 17.41 -20.42 4.87
N GLN A 252 16.34 -21.18 5.08
CA GLN A 252 15.91 -22.23 4.15
C GLN A 252 14.43 -22.07 3.80
N PRO A 253 14.04 -22.29 2.53
CA PRO A 253 12.64 -22.28 2.11
C PRO A 253 11.80 -23.30 2.87
N LEU A 254 10.54 -22.93 3.15
CA LEU A 254 9.51 -23.86 3.59
C LEU A 254 8.66 -24.26 2.39
N THR A 255 8.26 -25.52 2.32
CA THR A 255 7.36 -26.00 1.28
C THR A 255 5.95 -26.19 1.83
N SER A 256 4.94 -25.87 1.04
CA SER A 256 3.54 -26.06 1.40
C SER A 256 2.69 -26.38 0.18
N THR A 257 1.44 -26.73 0.42
CA THR A 257 0.40 -26.88 -0.61
C THR A 257 -0.73 -25.91 -0.28
N VAL A 258 -1.19 -25.16 -1.26
CA VAL A 258 -2.37 -24.31 -1.14
C VAL A 258 -3.62 -25.17 -1.08
N THR A 259 -4.35 -25.11 0.03
CA THR A 259 -5.59 -25.88 0.23
C THR A 259 -6.85 -25.08 0.01
N GLY A 260 -6.72 -23.79 -0.25
CA GLY A 260 -7.82 -22.90 -0.59
C GLY A 260 -7.31 -21.50 -0.89
N VAL A 261 -8.02 -20.80 -1.78
CA VAL A 261 -7.80 -19.40 -2.13
C VAL A 261 -9.06 -18.64 -1.80
N GLU A 262 -8.96 -17.53 -1.07
CA GLU A 262 -10.10 -16.71 -0.66
C GLU A 262 -9.79 -15.23 -0.87
N MET A 263 -10.80 -14.45 -1.26
CA MET A 263 -10.75 -12.99 -1.30
C MET A 263 -12.07 -12.43 -0.75
N PHE A 264 -12.00 -11.51 0.21
CA PHE A 264 -13.19 -10.95 0.90
C PHE A 264 -14.16 -12.02 1.42
N ARG A 265 -13.63 -13.11 2.01
CA ARG A 265 -14.37 -14.27 2.54
C ARG A 265 -15.12 -15.09 1.47
N LYS A 266 -14.93 -14.81 0.18
CA LYS A 266 -15.42 -15.59 -0.94
C LYS A 266 -14.34 -16.55 -1.43
N ILE A 267 -14.75 -17.72 -1.92
CA ILE A 267 -13.81 -18.72 -2.45
C ILE A 267 -13.46 -18.33 -3.88
N LEU A 268 -12.19 -18.47 -4.23
CA LEU A 268 -11.69 -18.38 -5.60
C LEU A 268 -11.21 -19.77 -6.07
N ASP A 269 -11.51 -20.12 -7.31
CA ASP A 269 -10.93 -21.30 -7.95
C ASP A 269 -9.42 -21.08 -8.22
N GLU A 270 -9.06 -19.85 -8.56
CA GLU A 270 -7.71 -19.42 -8.89
C GLU A 270 -7.48 -17.98 -8.38
N GLY A 271 -6.37 -17.74 -7.68
CA GLY A 271 -5.86 -16.41 -7.41
C GLY A 271 -4.93 -15.95 -8.53
N GLU A 272 -5.01 -14.69 -8.96
CA GLU A 272 -4.18 -14.13 -10.03
C GLU A 272 -3.57 -12.78 -9.66
N ALA A 273 -2.55 -12.38 -10.44
CA ALA A 273 -1.87 -11.11 -10.26
C ALA A 273 -2.85 -9.94 -10.06
N GLY A 274 -2.69 -9.21 -8.98
CA GLY A 274 -3.52 -8.10 -8.56
C GLY A 274 -4.55 -8.43 -7.48
N ASP A 275 -4.85 -9.69 -7.21
CA ASP A 275 -5.77 -10.06 -6.14
C ASP A 275 -5.15 -9.83 -4.76
N ASN A 276 -5.94 -9.29 -3.83
CA ASN A 276 -5.63 -9.34 -2.40
C ASN A 276 -6.23 -10.63 -1.83
N ALA A 277 -5.44 -11.69 -1.79
CA ALA A 277 -5.90 -13.03 -1.50
C ALA A 277 -5.40 -13.55 -0.15
N GLY A 278 -6.19 -14.44 0.44
CA GLY A 278 -5.79 -15.28 1.55
C GLY A 278 -5.55 -16.71 1.05
N LEU A 279 -4.36 -17.23 1.27
CA LEU A 279 -3.98 -18.60 0.93
C LEU A 279 -4.00 -19.48 2.16
N LEU A 280 -4.79 -20.54 2.13
CA LEU A 280 -4.77 -21.58 3.15
C LEU A 280 -3.59 -22.53 2.86
N LEU A 281 -2.70 -22.68 3.82
CA LEU A 281 -1.45 -23.42 3.68
C LEU A 281 -1.47 -24.72 4.50
N ARG A 282 -1.10 -25.83 3.87
CA ARG A 282 -1.02 -27.13 4.54
C ARG A 282 0.32 -27.29 5.26
N GLY A 283 0.26 -27.75 6.53
CA GLY A 283 1.48 -28.12 7.29
C GLY A 283 2.34 -26.94 7.71
N ILE A 284 1.85 -25.72 7.62
CA ILE A 284 2.51 -24.50 8.09
C ILE A 284 1.80 -24.02 9.35
N GLU A 285 2.54 -23.79 10.42
CA GLU A 285 2.03 -23.15 11.63
C GLU A 285 2.20 -21.61 11.55
N LYS A 286 1.36 -20.86 12.26
CA LYS A 286 1.43 -19.39 12.28
C LYS A 286 2.81 -18.86 12.67
N LYS A 287 3.54 -19.56 13.54
CA LYS A 287 4.90 -19.18 13.97
C LYS A 287 5.98 -19.31 12.88
N ASP A 288 5.73 -20.15 11.86
CA ASP A 288 6.71 -20.47 10.80
C ASP A 288 6.71 -19.45 9.68
N ILE A 289 5.60 -18.71 9.55
CA ILE A 289 5.39 -17.69 8.50
C ILE A 289 5.06 -16.35 9.14
N ARG A 290 5.60 -15.28 8.57
CA ARG A 290 5.36 -13.93 9.07
C ARG A 290 5.36 -12.91 7.93
N ARG A 291 4.83 -11.74 8.20
CA ARG A 291 4.89 -10.56 7.33
C ARG A 291 6.31 -10.35 6.80
N GLY A 292 6.42 -10.05 5.52
CA GLY A 292 7.68 -9.82 4.82
C GLY A 292 8.28 -11.04 4.15
N MET A 293 7.78 -12.24 4.45
CA MET A 293 8.07 -13.40 3.64
C MET A 293 7.30 -13.35 2.31
N VAL A 294 7.73 -14.18 1.37
CA VAL A 294 7.11 -14.31 0.05
C VAL A 294 6.67 -15.74 -0.17
N ILE A 295 5.45 -15.93 -0.66
CA ILE A 295 4.96 -17.21 -1.13
C ILE A 295 5.07 -17.20 -2.66
N CYS A 296 5.73 -18.21 -3.21
CA CYS A 296 6.05 -18.24 -4.63
C CYS A 296 5.93 -19.63 -5.23
N LYS A 297 5.98 -19.70 -6.56
CA LYS A 297 6.17 -20.97 -7.27
C LYS A 297 7.55 -21.52 -6.89
N PRO A 298 7.69 -22.83 -6.57
CA PRO A 298 8.95 -23.41 -6.17
C PRO A 298 10.11 -23.06 -7.10
N GLY A 299 11.22 -22.58 -6.52
CA GLY A 299 12.44 -22.23 -7.24
C GLY A 299 12.35 -20.96 -8.11
N SER A 300 11.28 -20.18 -8.03
CA SER A 300 11.09 -18.99 -8.90
C SER A 300 11.72 -17.69 -8.39
N ILE A 301 12.04 -17.64 -7.11
CA ILE A 301 12.77 -16.53 -6.47
C ILE A 301 13.56 -17.05 -5.29
N THR A 302 14.73 -16.46 -5.03
CA THR A 302 15.61 -16.82 -3.92
C THR A 302 15.82 -15.65 -2.96
N PRO A 303 16.03 -15.91 -1.66
CA PRO A 303 16.39 -14.88 -0.70
C PRO A 303 17.88 -14.53 -0.79
N HIS A 304 18.20 -13.25 -0.64
CA HIS A 304 19.55 -12.68 -0.75
C HIS A 304 19.84 -11.70 0.36
N THR A 305 21.10 -11.52 0.70
CA THR A 305 21.59 -10.56 1.70
C THR A 305 22.41 -9.45 1.10
N ASP A 306 23.17 -9.74 0.03
CA ASP A 306 24.17 -8.82 -0.52
C ASP A 306 23.77 -8.43 -1.95
N PHE A 307 23.66 -7.13 -2.23
CA PHE A 307 23.25 -6.61 -3.53
C PHE A 307 23.84 -5.23 -3.81
N LYS A 308 23.91 -4.88 -5.12
CA LYS A 308 24.15 -3.52 -5.56
C LYS A 308 22.84 -2.84 -5.94
N CYS A 309 22.78 -1.55 -5.75
CA CYS A 309 21.62 -0.72 -6.06
C CYS A 309 22.01 0.68 -6.50
N GLU A 310 21.10 1.32 -7.20
CA GLU A 310 21.09 2.77 -7.41
C GLU A 310 20.13 3.38 -6.39
N VAL A 311 20.57 4.45 -5.71
CA VAL A 311 19.83 5.11 -4.65
C VAL A 311 19.79 6.60 -4.89
N TYR A 312 18.62 7.20 -4.81
CA TYR A 312 18.43 8.62 -4.63
C TYR A 312 18.27 8.94 -3.14
N VAL A 313 19.13 9.82 -2.63
CA VAL A 313 19.10 10.29 -1.24
C VAL A 313 18.25 11.56 -1.20
N LEU A 314 17.15 11.53 -0.48
CA LEU A 314 16.24 12.68 -0.38
C LEU A 314 16.94 13.90 0.20
N SER A 315 16.72 15.05 -0.41
CA SER A 315 17.19 16.34 0.07
C SER A 315 16.45 16.78 1.34
N LYS A 316 16.95 17.83 1.97
CA LYS A 316 16.30 18.43 3.15
C LYS A 316 14.90 18.97 2.81
N GLU A 317 14.75 19.59 1.65
CA GLU A 317 13.50 20.17 1.14
C GLU A 317 12.44 19.09 0.90
N GLU A 318 12.86 17.89 0.52
CA GLU A 318 12.01 16.71 0.35
C GLU A 318 11.68 15.99 1.66
N GLY A 319 12.13 16.51 2.81
CA GLY A 319 11.94 15.90 4.13
C GLY A 319 12.98 14.84 4.50
N GLY A 320 14.03 14.70 3.70
CA GLY A 320 15.11 13.75 3.88
C GLY A 320 16.15 14.15 4.93
N ARG A 321 17.38 13.74 4.70
CA ARG A 321 18.51 14.02 5.59
C ARG A 321 18.98 15.48 5.49
N HIS A 322 19.62 15.97 6.56
CA HIS A 322 20.29 17.27 6.59
C HIS A 322 21.82 17.15 6.52
N THR A 323 22.33 15.94 6.73
CA THR A 323 23.78 15.66 6.81
C THR A 323 24.13 14.50 5.88
N PRO A 324 25.36 14.46 5.38
CA PRO A 324 25.84 13.32 4.59
C PRO A 324 25.88 12.04 5.44
N PHE A 325 25.95 10.90 4.78
CA PHE A 325 26.31 9.64 5.42
C PHE A 325 27.63 9.09 4.83
N PHE A 326 28.25 8.24 5.61
CA PHE A 326 29.57 7.68 5.34
C PHE A 326 29.48 6.16 5.15
N ASN A 327 30.59 5.56 4.77
CA ASN A 327 30.72 4.12 4.71
C ASN A 327 30.29 3.46 6.03
N LYS A 328 29.68 2.26 5.95
CA LYS A 328 29.08 1.52 7.10
C LYS A 328 27.84 2.18 7.71
N TYR A 329 27.18 3.09 7.00
CA TYR A 329 25.87 3.58 7.38
C TYR A 329 24.86 2.43 7.47
N ARG A 330 24.04 2.39 8.51
CA ARG A 330 23.14 1.26 8.82
C ARG A 330 21.68 1.67 8.99
N PRO A 331 20.99 2.04 7.90
CA PRO A 331 19.57 2.37 7.92
C PRO A 331 18.69 1.12 7.83
N GLN A 332 17.36 1.34 7.83
CA GLN A 332 16.36 0.32 7.51
C GLN A 332 16.01 0.37 6.01
N PHE A 333 16.04 -0.77 5.37
CA PHE A 333 15.64 -0.97 3.98
C PHE A 333 14.25 -1.61 3.96
N TYR A 334 13.30 -0.96 3.31
CA TYR A 334 11.92 -1.39 3.19
C TYR A 334 11.70 -2.05 1.85
N PHE A 335 11.48 -3.37 1.86
CA PHE A 335 11.16 -4.16 0.69
C PHE A 335 9.74 -4.72 0.82
N ARG A 336 8.88 -4.52 -0.16
CA ARG A 336 7.51 -5.03 -0.16
C ARG A 336 6.80 -4.73 1.19
N THR A 337 6.59 -5.76 1.99
CA THR A 337 5.84 -5.68 3.26
C THR A 337 6.72 -5.70 4.52
N THR A 338 8.04 -5.62 4.39
CA THR A 338 8.97 -5.70 5.52
C THR A 338 10.10 -4.69 5.48
N ASP A 339 10.74 -4.49 6.62
CA ASP A 339 11.96 -3.73 6.75
C ASP A 339 13.10 -4.60 7.33
N VAL A 340 14.30 -4.39 6.82
CA VAL A 340 15.52 -5.05 7.30
C VAL A 340 16.64 -4.03 7.40
N THR A 341 17.39 -4.09 8.48
CA THR A 341 18.62 -3.28 8.63
C THR A 341 19.68 -3.78 7.67
N GLY A 342 20.31 -2.85 6.95
CA GLY A 342 21.43 -3.14 6.05
C GLY A 342 22.60 -2.22 6.30
N GLU A 343 23.81 -2.72 6.10
CA GLU A 343 25.04 -1.92 6.11
C GLU A 343 25.37 -1.49 4.68
N VAL A 344 25.65 -0.21 4.50
CA VAL A 344 26.00 0.40 3.22
C VAL A 344 27.50 0.43 3.04
N GLU A 345 27.96 -0.06 1.88
CA GLU A 345 29.31 0.10 1.38
C GLU A 345 29.32 1.09 0.21
N LEU A 346 30.11 2.17 0.33
CA LEU A 346 30.28 3.16 -0.73
C LEU A 346 31.25 2.66 -1.79
N SER A 347 31.07 3.14 -3.03
CA SER A 347 31.98 2.84 -4.13
C SER A 347 33.41 3.36 -3.85
N ALA A 348 34.41 2.67 -4.37
CA ALA A 348 35.81 3.08 -4.20
C ALA A 348 36.02 4.54 -4.66
N GLY A 349 36.62 5.35 -3.79
CA GLY A 349 36.86 6.77 -4.04
C GLY A 349 35.72 7.70 -3.59
N THR A 350 34.61 7.17 -3.12
CA THR A 350 33.51 7.95 -2.52
C THR A 350 33.70 7.99 -1.00
N GLU A 351 33.94 9.16 -0.43
CA GLU A 351 34.10 9.31 1.03
C GLU A 351 32.75 9.44 1.74
N MET A 352 31.81 10.15 1.12
CA MET A 352 30.47 10.41 1.67
C MET A 352 29.44 10.57 0.56
N VAL A 353 28.15 10.48 0.94
CA VAL A 353 27.00 10.73 0.07
C VAL A 353 26.19 11.87 0.67
N MET A 354 25.86 12.87 -0.15
CA MET A 354 25.11 14.06 0.25
C MET A 354 23.61 13.87 0.04
N PRO A 355 22.76 14.55 0.83
CA PRO A 355 21.35 14.70 0.49
C PRO A 355 21.18 15.31 -0.91
N GLY A 356 20.32 14.72 -1.75
CA GLY A 356 20.12 15.09 -3.15
C GLY A 356 20.93 14.26 -4.15
N ASP A 357 21.88 13.43 -3.69
CA ASP A 357 22.71 12.61 -4.58
C ASP A 357 21.96 11.40 -5.15
N ASN A 358 22.28 11.08 -6.41
CA ASN A 358 22.06 9.76 -7.00
C ASN A 358 23.37 8.99 -6.98
N THR A 359 23.37 7.80 -6.36
CA THR A 359 24.64 7.08 -6.17
C THR A 359 24.46 5.57 -6.18
N PRO A 360 25.40 4.81 -6.78
CA PRO A 360 25.46 3.38 -6.65
C PRO A 360 25.98 3.00 -5.25
N LEU A 361 25.30 2.03 -4.62
CA LEU A 361 25.68 1.50 -3.33
C LEU A 361 25.74 -0.03 -3.38
N THR A 362 26.62 -0.60 -2.53
CA THR A 362 26.56 -2.00 -2.15
C THR A 362 25.94 -2.12 -0.76
N VAL A 363 24.98 -3.02 -0.60
CA VAL A 363 24.25 -3.19 0.67
C VAL A 363 24.35 -4.62 1.13
N LYS A 364 24.57 -4.79 2.43
CA LYS A 364 24.54 -6.09 3.12
C LYS A 364 23.47 -6.07 4.20
N LEU A 365 22.42 -6.87 3.99
CA LEU A 365 21.31 -7.00 4.93
C LEU A 365 21.65 -7.96 6.06
N ILE A 366 21.07 -7.72 7.24
CA ILE A 366 21.23 -8.63 8.41
C ILE A 366 20.36 -9.88 8.31
N GLN A 367 19.36 -9.90 7.41
CA GLN A 367 18.49 -11.04 7.14
C GLN A 367 18.23 -11.16 5.63
N PRO A 368 18.07 -12.40 5.11
CA PRO A 368 17.82 -12.60 3.69
C PRO A 368 16.42 -12.16 3.29
N ILE A 369 16.30 -11.48 2.16
CA ILE A 369 15.04 -11.02 1.56
C ILE A 369 14.86 -11.67 0.19
N ALA A 370 13.65 -12.14 -0.10
CA ALA A 370 13.30 -12.61 -1.44
C ALA A 370 13.45 -11.43 -2.43
N MET A 371 14.46 -11.55 -3.31
CA MET A 371 14.96 -10.40 -4.08
C MET A 371 15.21 -10.79 -5.53
N GLU A 372 15.00 -9.82 -6.42
CA GLU A 372 15.36 -9.92 -7.84
C GLU A 372 15.83 -8.55 -8.34
N LYS A 373 16.55 -8.55 -9.45
CA LYS A 373 16.96 -7.32 -10.12
C LYS A 373 15.72 -6.50 -10.48
N GLY A 374 15.77 -5.20 -10.21
CA GLY A 374 14.67 -4.29 -10.46
C GLY A 374 13.74 -4.08 -9.25
N LEU A 375 13.93 -4.85 -8.16
CA LEU A 375 13.15 -4.65 -6.94
C LEU A 375 13.42 -3.26 -6.35
N LYS A 376 12.35 -2.47 -6.17
CA LYS A 376 12.41 -1.16 -5.53
C LYS A 376 12.37 -1.27 -4.02
N PHE A 377 12.96 -0.30 -3.34
CA PHE A 377 12.96 -0.20 -1.89
C PHE A 377 13.03 1.26 -1.44
N ALA A 378 12.56 1.50 -0.21
CA ALA A 378 12.76 2.76 0.50
C ALA A 378 13.82 2.60 1.60
N ILE A 379 14.54 3.68 1.89
CA ILE A 379 15.51 3.75 3.00
C ILE A 379 14.94 4.67 4.06
N ARG A 380 14.93 4.20 5.32
CA ARG A 380 14.41 4.98 6.46
C ARG A 380 15.42 5.04 7.61
N GLU A 381 15.41 6.17 8.28
CA GLU A 381 16.20 6.43 9.48
C GLU A 381 15.40 7.32 10.45
N GLY A 382 15.40 6.98 11.73
CA GLY A 382 14.77 7.79 12.77
C GLY A 382 13.27 8.10 12.50
N GLY A 383 12.54 7.18 11.88
CA GLY A 383 11.12 7.36 11.55
C GLY A 383 10.85 8.14 10.24
N ARG A 384 11.88 8.57 9.51
CA ARG A 384 11.77 9.34 8.26
C ARG A 384 12.26 8.54 7.06
N THR A 385 11.65 8.76 5.91
CA THR A 385 12.19 8.29 4.63
C THR A 385 13.34 9.20 4.22
N VAL A 386 14.51 8.61 3.99
CA VAL A 386 15.73 9.34 3.66
C VAL A 386 16.27 9.01 2.28
N GLY A 387 15.70 8.04 1.61
CA GLY A 387 16.07 7.68 0.25
C GLY A 387 15.19 6.61 -0.34
N ALA A 388 15.35 6.40 -1.63
CA ALA A 388 14.72 5.32 -2.38
C ALA A 388 15.71 4.75 -3.39
N GLY A 389 15.57 3.47 -3.69
CA GLY A 389 16.48 2.82 -4.62
C GLY A 389 15.88 1.62 -5.32
N GLN A 390 16.67 1.07 -6.21
CA GLN A 390 16.34 -0.13 -6.98
C GLN A 390 17.55 -1.08 -7.01
N VAL A 391 17.29 -2.37 -6.85
CA VAL A 391 18.32 -3.42 -6.96
C VAL A 391 18.80 -3.51 -8.40
N THR A 392 20.11 -3.37 -8.62
CA THR A 392 20.73 -3.46 -9.94
C THR A 392 21.43 -4.78 -10.19
N GLU A 393 22.00 -5.37 -9.13
CA GLU A 393 22.74 -6.65 -9.19
C GLU A 393 22.63 -7.38 -7.84
N ILE A 394 22.45 -8.68 -7.88
CA ILE A 394 22.46 -9.55 -6.71
C ILE A 394 23.86 -10.17 -6.58
N LEU A 395 24.44 -10.11 -5.38
CA LEU A 395 25.79 -10.59 -5.11
C LEU A 395 25.81 -11.92 -4.32
N LYS A 396 24.89 -12.04 -3.33
CA LYS A 396 24.80 -13.26 -2.48
C LYS A 396 23.39 -13.43 -1.92
#